data_799524a7f66b95ea73602ba6113df515
#
_entry.id   799524a7f66b95ea73602ba6113df515
#
_cell.length_a   1.000
_cell.length_b   1.000
_cell.length_c   1.000
_cell.angle_alpha   90.00
_cell.angle_beta   90.00
_cell.angle_gamma   90.00
#
_symmetry.space_group_name_H-M   'P 1'
#
loop_
_entity.id
_entity.type
_entity.pdbx_description
1 polymer ?
#
loop_
_entity_poly.entity_id
_entity_poly.type
_entity_poly.pdbx_seq_one_letter_code
_entity_poly.pdbx_strand_id
1 'polypeptide(L)' 'MKIKLTYTDQERAAFERVRAELLQNLPNVRQHSSTAPGGVHVFYLTTFKK' A
#
# COMPACT_ATOMS: atom_id res chain seq x y z
N MET A 1 -1.95 -7.30 11.41
CA MET A 1 -2.09 -5.85 11.26
C MET A 1 -2.42 -5.51 9.82
N LYS A 2 -3.34 -4.61 9.63
CA LYS A 2 -3.74 -4.17 8.31
C LYS A 2 -3.42 -2.70 8.10
N ILE A 3 -2.87 -2.40 6.96
CA ILE A 3 -2.58 -1.02 6.60
C ILE A 3 -3.28 -0.72 5.30
N LYS A 4 -4.03 0.37 5.28
CA LYS A 4 -4.72 0.81 4.08
C LYS A 4 -4.15 2.14 3.64
N LEU A 5 -3.73 2.19 2.39
CA LEU A 5 -3.18 3.41 1.80
C LEU A 5 -4.02 3.80 0.60
N THR A 6 -4.40 5.06 0.54
CA THR A 6 -5.09 5.59 -0.62
C THR A 6 -4.25 6.68 -1.24
N TYR A 7 -4.24 6.73 -2.56
CA TYR A 7 -3.43 7.71 -3.27
C TYR A 7 -4.03 7.97 -4.65
N THR A 8 -3.69 9.13 -5.20
CA THR A 8 -4.08 9.47 -6.56
C THR A 8 -2.86 9.35 -7.47
N ASP A 9 -3.09 9.54 -8.78
CA ASP A 9 -2.00 9.47 -9.74
C ASP A 9 -0.91 10.47 -9.44
N GLN A 10 -1.29 11.63 -8.92
CA GLN A 10 -0.31 12.67 -8.58
C GLN A 10 0.56 12.27 -7.40
N GLU A 11 0.03 11.43 -6.54
CA GLU A 11 0.74 11.00 -5.34
C GLU A 11 1.46 9.68 -5.53
N ARG A 12 1.45 9.17 -6.75
CA ARG A 12 1.98 7.85 -6.99
C ARG A 12 3.46 7.72 -6.63
N ALA A 13 4.24 8.74 -6.96
CA ALA A 13 5.67 8.69 -6.66
C ALA A 13 5.92 8.64 -5.16
N ALA A 14 5.18 9.45 -4.41
CA ALA A 14 5.30 9.43 -2.96
C ALA A 14 4.82 8.10 -2.39
N PHE A 15 3.74 7.56 -2.96
CA PHE A 15 3.23 6.28 -2.53
C PHE A 15 4.26 5.17 -2.71
N GLU A 16 4.93 5.14 -3.86
CA GLU A 16 5.89 4.07 -4.11
C GLU A 16 7.06 4.14 -3.15
N ARG A 17 7.45 5.34 -2.77
CA ARG A 17 8.50 5.49 -1.79
C ARG A 17 8.08 4.94 -0.42
N VAL A 18 6.87 5.29 -0.01
CA VAL A 18 6.35 4.80 1.26
C VAL A 18 6.20 3.28 1.23
N ARG A 19 5.70 2.75 0.12
CA ARG A 19 5.54 1.31 -0.02
C ARG A 19 6.88 0.58 0.10
N ALA A 20 7.90 1.11 -0.55
CA ALA A 20 9.22 0.48 -0.49
C ALA A 20 9.73 0.44 0.93
N GLU A 21 9.56 1.53 1.67
CA GLU A 21 9.99 1.55 3.06
C GLU A 21 9.22 0.56 3.91
N LEU A 22 7.92 0.50 3.71
CA LEU A 22 7.10 -0.43 4.47
C LEU A 22 7.49 -1.88 4.19
N LEU A 23 7.78 -2.19 2.94
CA LEU A 23 8.15 -3.55 2.60
C LEU A 23 9.51 -3.93 3.14
N GLN A 24 10.40 -2.95 3.29
CA GLN A 24 11.69 -3.22 3.91
C GLN A 24 11.56 -3.52 5.39
N ASN A 25 10.63 -2.85 6.05
CA ASN A 25 10.48 -2.99 7.49
C ASN A 25 9.52 -4.11 7.89
N LEU A 26 8.68 -4.53 6.96
CA LEU A 26 7.67 -5.56 7.24
C LEU A 26 7.88 -6.73 6.28
N PRO A 27 8.74 -7.68 6.65
CA PRO A 27 9.13 -8.73 5.70
C PRO A 27 8.00 -9.68 5.31
N ASN A 28 7.11 -9.99 6.17
CA ASN A 28 6.06 -10.97 5.85
C ASN A 28 4.73 -10.26 5.67
N VAL A 29 4.51 -9.70 4.48
CA VAL A 29 3.28 -8.97 4.22
C VAL A 29 2.64 -9.49 2.94
N ARG A 30 1.33 -9.40 2.92
CA ARG A 30 0.56 -9.66 1.72
C ARG A 30 0.10 -8.33 1.15
N GLN A 31 0.25 -8.19 -0.15
CA GLN A 31 -0.10 -6.96 -0.84
C GLN A 31 -1.35 -7.17 -1.68
N HIS A 32 -2.20 -6.17 -1.67
CA HIS A 32 -3.41 -6.20 -2.48
C HIS A 32 -3.70 -4.78 -2.93
N SER A 33 -3.93 -4.60 -4.22
CA SER A 33 -4.24 -3.29 -4.75
C SER A 33 -5.62 -3.31 -5.39
N SER A 34 -6.27 -2.17 -5.33
CA SER A 34 -7.61 -2.02 -5.87
C SER A 34 -7.75 -0.62 -6.42
N THR A 35 -8.82 -0.38 -7.16
CA THR A 35 -9.08 0.94 -7.72
C THR A 35 -10.47 1.37 -7.29
N ALA A 36 -10.55 2.58 -6.76
CA ALA A 36 -11.82 3.15 -6.36
C ALA A 36 -12.31 4.14 -7.42
N PRO A 37 -13.59 4.44 -7.45
CA PRO A 37 -14.12 5.44 -8.38
C PRO A 37 -13.47 6.79 -8.15
N GLY A 38 -13.36 7.59 -9.20
CA GLY A 38 -12.81 8.92 -9.09
C GLY A 38 -11.30 8.99 -9.24
N GLY A 39 -10.67 7.93 -9.75
CA GLY A 39 -9.23 7.96 -9.97
C GLY A 39 -8.40 7.75 -8.74
N VAL A 40 -9.01 7.22 -7.69
CA VAL A 40 -8.31 6.95 -6.44
C VAL A 40 -7.85 5.50 -6.43
N HIS A 41 -6.62 5.28 -6.01
CA HIS A 41 -6.06 3.95 -5.89
C HIS A 41 -5.97 3.57 -4.42
N VAL A 42 -6.29 2.32 -4.13
CA VAL A 42 -6.29 1.80 -2.76
C VAL A 42 -5.30 0.66 -2.69
N PHE A 43 -4.46 0.68 -1.68
CA PHE A 43 -3.44 -0.34 -1.51
C PHE A 43 -3.53 -0.88 -0.10
N TYR A 44 -3.58 -2.20 0.03
CA TYR A 44 -3.69 -2.85 1.32
C TYR A 44 -2.44 -3.66 1.60
N LEU A 45 -1.96 -3.54 2.82
CA LEU A 45 -0.88 -4.37 3.33
C LEU A 45 -1.40 -5.12 4.54
N THR A 46 -1.24 -6.43 4.53
CA THR A 46 -1.63 -7.25 5.66
C THR A 46 -0.41 -8.01 6.14
N THR A 47 -0.08 -7.85 7.40
CA THR A 47 1.04 -8.59 7.96
C THR A 47 0.56 -9.92 8.49
N PHE A 48 1.39 -10.94 8.31
CA PHE A 48 1.13 -12.25 8.87
C PHE A 48 1.79 -12.35 10.23
N LYS A 49 1.12 -13.04 11.08
CA LYS A 49 1.71 -13.37 12.34
C LYS A 49 1.97 -14.85 12.38
N LYS A 50 3.17 -15.18 12.59
CA LYS A 50 3.51 -16.59 12.67
C LYS A 50 3.33 -17.11 14.08
#